data_cf9090040eca8d7189f69a43115fec84
#
_entry.id   cf9090040eca8d7189f69a43115fec84
#
_cell.length_a   1.000
_cell.length_b   1.000
_cell.length_c   1.000
_cell.angle_alpha   90.00
_cell.angle_beta   90.00
_cell.angle_gamma   90.00
#
_symmetry.space_group_name_H-M   'P 1'
#
loop_
_entity.id
_entity.type
_entity.pdbx_description
1 polymer ?
#
loop_
_entity_poly.entity_id
_entity_poly.type
_entity_poly.pdbx_seq_one_letter_code
_entity_poly.pdbx_strand_id
1 'polypeptide(L)'
;MSINLELHLDHLHISDAVVEKIQSRLDGLDEERNDITGAYVSVKQMSGKPTVNLYEATVVLYHKPENLTGSAKSRDIPEAIADALVGVERQLRKARSAIRDRRKRAVKASKLLTD
;
A
#
# COMPACT_ATOMS: atom_id res chain seq x y z
N MET A 1 15.41 5.11 6.14
CA MET A 1 14.66 6.37 5.97
C MET A 1 13.17 6.12 6.04
N SER A 2 12.43 7.03 6.65
CA SER A 2 10.98 6.90 6.75
C SER A 2 10.30 7.31 5.46
N ILE A 3 9.33 6.51 5.04
CA ILE A 3 8.46 6.84 3.91
C ILE A 3 7.62 8.06 4.30
N ASN A 4 7.46 9.00 3.38
CA ASN A 4 6.57 10.14 3.59
C ASN A 4 5.12 9.65 3.53
N LEU A 5 4.44 9.69 4.68
CA LEU A 5 3.06 9.24 4.83
C LEU A 5 2.12 10.42 4.94
N GLU A 6 1.15 10.49 4.05
CA GLU A 6 0.06 11.45 4.12
C GLU A 6 -1.21 10.73 4.59
N LEU A 7 -1.89 11.32 5.57
CA LEU A 7 -3.15 10.81 6.10
C LEU A 7 -4.28 11.78 5.80
N HIS A 8 -5.36 11.26 5.28
CA HIS A 8 -6.58 12.02 5.06
C HIS A 8 -7.75 11.33 5.76
N LEU A 9 -8.23 11.96 6.83
CA LEU A 9 -9.32 11.44 7.64
C LEU A 9 -10.50 12.39 7.54
N ASP A 10 -11.61 11.93 6.99
CA ASP A 10 -12.80 12.75 6.80
C ASP A 10 -13.60 12.81 8.11
N HIS A 11 -13.32 13.84 8.93
CA HIS A 11 -13.91 14.04 10.26
C HIS A 11 -13.73 12.84 11.21
N LEU A 12 -12.69 12.05 10.98
CA LEU A 12 -12.37 10.88 11.80
C LEU A 12 -11.04 11.11 12.51
N HIS A 13 -10.82 10.36 13.57
CA HIS A 13 -9.59 10.43 14.35
C HIS A 13 -9.02 9.03 14.56
N ILE A 14 -7.71 8.91 14.45
CA ILE A 14 -6.97 7.69 14.81
C ILE A 14 -5.89 8.04 15.83
N SER A 15 -5.55 7.09 16.69
CA SER A 15 -4.53 7.31 17.71
C SER A 15 -3.14 7.38 17.10
N ASP A 16 -2.23 8.07 17.79
CA ASP A 16 -0.82 8.13 17.39
C ASP A 16 -0.19 6.74 17.31
N ALA A 17 -0.60 5.82 18.19
CA ALA A 17 -0.13 4.44 18.16
C ALA A 17 -0.50 3.73 16.87
N VAL A 18 -1.68 3.99 16.32
CA VAL A 18 -2.11 3.44 15.02
C VAL A 18 -1.28 4.05 13.89
N VAL A 19 -1.05 5.36 13.91
CA VAL A 19 -0.21 6.05 12.91
C VAL A 19 1.20 5.46 12.91
N GLU A 20 1.79 5.25 14.08
CA GLU A 20 3.12 4.66 14.23
C GLU A 20 3.19 3.24 13.66
N LYS A 21 2.16 2.44 13.88
CA LYS A 21 2.09 1.08 13.31
C LYS A 21 2.03 1.10 11.79
N ILE A 22 1.25 2.02 11.21
CA ILE A 22 1.16 2.21 9.75
C ILE A 22 2.54 2.60 9.22
N GLN A 23 3.18 3.58 9.82
CA GLN A 23 4.50 4.08 9.41
C GLN A 23 5.54 2.97 9.46
N SER A 24 5.61 2.23 10.57
CA SER A 24 6.54 1.10 10.74
C SER A 24 6.36 0.03 9.68
N ARG A 25 5.12 -0.29 9.38
CA ARG A 25 4.80 -1.33 8.41
C ARG A 25 5.21 -0.91 6.99
N LEU A 26 4.96 0.35 6.64
CA LEU A 26 5.36 0.92 5.35
C LEU A 26 6.88 1.03 5.22
N ASP A 27 7.55 1.48 6.26
CA ASP A 27 9.02 1.57 6.29
C ASP A 27 9.66 0.19 6.12
N GLY A 28 9.08 -0.84 6.73
CA GLY A 28 9.52 -2.22 6.58
C GLY A 28 9.43 -2.72 5.13
N LEU A 29 8.38 -2.33 4.42
CA LEU A 29 8.24 -2.68 3.00
C LEU A 29 9.29 -2.00 2.13
N ASP A 30 9.66 -0.76 2.45
CA ASP A 30 10.65 0.00 1.70
C ASP A 30 12.07 -0.48 1.95
N GLU A 31 12.38 -0.92 3.16
CA GLU A 31 13.72 -1.40 3.55
C GLU A 31 14.27 -2.48 2.61
N GLU A 32 13.41 -3.31 2.06
CA GLU A 32 13.81 -4.41 1.18
C GLU A 32 14.35 -3.91 -0.16
N ARG A 33 13.80 -2.83 -0.72
CA ARG A 33 14.12 -2.43 -2.09
C ARG A 33 14.24 -0.93 -2.36
N ASN A 34 13.84 -0.09 -1.44
CA ASN A 34 13.83 1.37 -1.60
C ASN A 34 13.09 1.83 -2.87
N ASP A 35 12.01 1.14 -3.22
CA ASP A 35 11.22 1.41 -4.43
C ASP A 35 9.92 2.18 -4.16
N ILE A 36 9.66 2.51 -2.90
CA ILE A 36 8.47 3.25 -2.50
C ILE A 36 8.86 4.71 -2.21
N THR A 37 8.27 5.65 -2.94
CA THR A 37 8.59 7.07 -2.79
C THR A 37 7.70 7.78 -1.77
N GLY A 38 6.58 7.19 -1.42
CA GLY A 38 5.66 7.74 -0.43
C GLY A 38 4.42 6.89 -0.31
N ALA A 39 3.54 7.28 0.58
CA ALA A 39 2.26 6.60 0.80
C ALA A 39 1.17 7.59 1.17
N TYR A 40 -0.04 7.26 0.79
CA TYR A 40 -1.23 8.03 1.12
C TYR A 40 -2.27 7.08 1.70
N VAL A 41 -2.82 7.44 2.86
CA VAL A 41 -3.88 6.67 3.52
C VAL A 41 -5.10 7.57 3.70
N SER A 42 -6.22 7.14 3.19
CA SER A 42 -7.49 7.84 3.30
C SER A 42 -8.51 6.94 4.00
N VAL A 43 -9.25 7.49 4.94
CA VAL A 43 -10.34 6.78 5.61
C VAL A 43 -11.57 7.66 5.58
N LYS A 44 -12.68 7.09 5.15
CA LYS A 44 -13.97 7.76 5.17
C LYS A 44 -15.04 6.87 5.78
N GLN A 45 -16.01 7.49 6.43
CA GLN A 45 -17.19 6.78 6.88
C GLN A 45 -18.14 6.63 5.70
N MET A 46 -18.57 5.39 5.45
CA MET A 46 -19.52 5.12 4.38
C MET A 46 -20.89 5.63 4.79
N SER A 47 -21.53 6.42 3.92
CA SER A 47 -22.90 6.84 4.12
C SER A 47 -23.82 5.65 3.89
N GLY A 48 -24.51 5.21 4.91
CA GLY A 48 -25.40 4.07 4.84
C GLY A 48 -26.48 4.16 5.90
N LYS A 49 -27.07 3.04 6.24
CA LYS A 49 -28.09 2.97 7.28
C LYS A 49 -27.52 3.50 8.60
N PRO A 50 -28.27 4.32 9.33
CA PRO A 50 -27.74 4.97 10.54
C PRO A 50 -27.32 4.02 11.67
N THR A 51 -27.61 2.73 11.55
CA THR A 51 -27.28 1.72 12.56
C THR A 51 -25.96 0.99 12.29
N VAL A 52 -25.27 1.27 11.15
CA VAL A 52 -24.05 0.57 10.79
C VAL A 52 -22.91 1.58 10.54
N ASN A 53 -21.96 1.61 11.46
CA ASN A 53 -20.72 2.35 11.24
C ASN A 53 -19.81 1.49 10.37
N LEU A 54 -19.63 1.89 9.12
CA LEU A 54 -18.76 1.22 8.18
C LEU A 54 -17.74 2.24 7.67
N TYR A 55 -16.47 1.88 7.72
CA TYR A 55 -15.36 2.73 7.28
C TYR A 55 -14.66 2.09 6.09
N GLU A 56 -14.33 2.91 5.11
CA GLU A 56 -13.52 2.48 3.97
C GLU A 56 -12.14 3.10 4.08
N ALA A 57 -11.12 2.27 4.12
CA ALA A 57 -9.74 2.69 4.08
C ALA A 57 -9.17 2.43 2.69
N THR A 58 -8.42 3.40 2.18
CA THR A 58 -7.71 3.28 0.91
C THR A 58 -6.23 3.61 1.17
N VAL A 59 -5.36 2.72 0.75
CA VAL A 59 -3.91 2.93 0.86
C VAL A 59 -3.33 2.99 -0.54
N VAL A 60 -2.59 4.06 -0.83
CA VAL A 60 -1.88 4.22 -2.10
C VAL A 60 -0.39 4.25 -1.79
N LEU A 61 0.37 3.36 -2.43
CA LEU A 61 1.83 3.39 -2.40
C LEU A 61 2.32 4.02 -3.70
N TYR A 62 3.14 5.07 -3.56
CA TYR A 62 3.79 5.69 -4.72
C TYR A 62 5.00 4.85 -5.11
N HIS A 63 4.85 4.12 -6.18
CA HIS A 63 5.78 3.12 -6.69
C HIS A 63 5.93 3.28 -8.21
N LYS A 64 7.08 2.99 -8.74
CA LYS A 64 7.29 3.01 -10.21
C LYS A 64 7.33 1.58 -10.75
N PRO A 65 6.78 1.32 -11.94
CA PRO A 65 6.20 2.30 -12.89
C PRO A 65 4.76 2.73 -12.57
N GLU A 66 4.08 2.04 -11.70
CA GLU A 66 2.68 2.33 -11.36
C GLU A 66 2.46 2.41 -9.86
N ASN A 67 1.63 3.36 -9.44
CA ASN A 67 1.19 3.42 -8.05
C ASN A 67 0.31 2.21 -7.74
N LEU A 68 0.42 1.73 -6.51
CA LEU A 68 -0.33 0.56 -6.04
C LEU A 68 -1.42 1.03 -5.08
N THR A 69 -2.62 0.47 -5.20
CA THR A 69 -3.76 0.86 -4.38
C THR A 69 -4.43 -0.36 -3.77
N GLY A 70 -4.68 -0.29 -2.48
CA GLY A 70 -5.47 -1.28 -1.75
C GLY A 70 -6.60 -0.60 -1.02
N SER A 71 -7.75 -1.25 -0.93
CA SER A 71 -8.93 -0.69 -0.25
C SER A 71 -9.62 -1.80 0.52
N ALA A 72 -10.20 -1.45 1.66
CA ALA A 72 -10.94 -2.38 2.49
C ALA A 72 -12.00 -1.65 3.30
N LYS A 73 -13.03 -2.37 3.68
CA LYS A 73 -14.12 -1.86 4.51
C LYS A 73 -14.18 -2.64 5.81
N SER A 74 -14.43 -1.97 6.91
CA SER A 74 -14.59 -2.59 8.21
C SER A 74 -15.39 -1.68 9.14
N ARG A 75 -15.93 -2.25 10.19
CA ARG A 75 -16.58 -1.51 11.27
C ARG A 75 -15.58 -0.82 12.20
N ASP A 76 -14.32 -1.20 12.10
CA ASP A 76 -13.23 -0.67 12.91
C ASP A 76 -12.21 0.01 12.00
N ILE A 77 -11.86 1.27 12.30
CA ILE A 77 -10.95 2.06 11.48
C ILE A 77 -9.56 1.40 11.36
N PRO A 78 -8.89 1.02 12.47
CA PRO A 78 -7.59 0.36 12.37
C PRO A 78 -7.63 -0.94 11.57
N GLU A 79 -8.70 -1.72 11.71
CA GLU A 79 -8.89 -2.97 10.94
C GLU A 79 -9.03 -2.71 9.45
N ALA A 80 -9.81 -1.68 9.07
CA ALA A 80 -9.96 -1.28 7.67
C ALA A 80 -8.60 -0.91 7.05
N ILE A 81 -7.80 -0.13 7.78
CA ILE A 81 -6.46 0.26 7.34
C ILE A 81 -5.55 -0.96 7.21
N ALA A 82 -5.55 -1.85 8.20
CA ALA A 82 -4.73 -3.07 8.18
C ALA A 82 -5.08 -3.96 6.99
N ASP A 83 -6.36 -4.16 6.70
CA ASP A 83 -6.82 -4.95 5.56
C ASP A 83 -6.45 -4.31 4.23
N ALA A 84 -6.54 -2.99 4.11
CA ALA A 84 -6.11 -2.25 2.93
C ALA A 84 -4.60 -2.38 2.71
N LEU A 85 -3.80 -2.34 3.79
CA LEU A 85 -2.35 -2.56 3.73
C LEU A 85 -2.01 -3.96 3.23
N VAL A 86 -2.72 -4.99 3.68
CA VAL A 86 -2.53 -6.37 3.18
C VAL A 86 -2.77 -6.44 1.67
N GLY A 87 -3.80 -5.77 1.18
CA GLY A 87 -4.11 -5.70 -0.25
C GLY A 87 -2.99 -5.05 -1.06
N VAL A 88 -2.49 -3.93 -0.57
CA VAL A 88 -1.40 -3.20 -1.23
C VAL A 88 -0.08 -3.99 -1.17
N GLU A 89 0.20 -4.68 -0.08
CA GLU A 89 1.38 -5.54 0.04
C GLU A 89 1.39 -6.68 -0.98
N ARG A 90 0.22 -7.25 -1.25
CA ARG A 90 0.07 -8.28 -2.28
C ARG A 90 0.38 -7.73 -3.66
N GLN A 91 -0.12 -6.54 -3.97
CA GLN A 91 0.16 -5.87 -5.24
C GLN A 91 1.63 -5.53 -5.38
N LEU A 92 2.28 -5.09 -4.30
CA LEU A 92 3.70 -4.79 -4.27
C LEU A 92 4.53 -6.03 -4.59
N ARG A 93 4.22 -7.16 -4.00
CA ARG A 93 4.90 -8.44 -4.29
C ARG A 93 4.75 -8.82 -5.75
N LYS A 94 3.54 -8.69 -6.31
CA LYS A 94 3.29 -8.98 -7.73
C LYS A 94 4.07 -8.03 -8.63
N ALA A 95 4.09 -6.73 -8.33
CA ALA A 95 4.81 -5.75 -9.11
C ALA A 95 6.31 -6.02 -9.11
N ARG A 96 6.89 -6.32 -7.94
CA ARG A 96 8.32 -6.66 -7.80
C ARG A 96 8.66 -7.94 -8.56
N SER A 97 7.80 -8.94 -8.47
CA SER A 97 7.95 -10.22 -9.18
C SER A 97 7.90 -10.02 -10.70
N ALA A 98 6.96 -9.22 -11.19
CA ALA A 98 6.83 -8.92 -12.62
C ALA A 98 8.07 -8.20 -13.18
N ILE A 99 8.62 -7.25 -12.43
CA ILE A 99 9.85 -6.53 -12.81
C ILE A 99 11.03 -7.52 -12.89
N ARG A 100 11.17 -8.37 -11.90
CA ARG A 100 12.22 -9.39 -11.86
C ARG A 100 12.13 -10.36 -13.04
N ASP A 101 10.92 -10.80 -13.37
CA ASP A 101 10.68 -11.73 -14.49
C ASP A 101 10.99 -11.06 -15.83
N ARG A 102 10.65 -9.79 -16.01
CA ARG A 102 11.00 -9.01 -17.20
C ARG A 102 12.51 -8.90 -17.37
N ARG A 103 13.25 -8.65 -16.29
CA ARG A 103 14.73 -8.59 -16.32
C ARG A 103 15.33 -9.93 -16.70
N LYS A 104 14.81 -11.03 -16.16
CA LYS A 104 15.26 -12.39 -16.52
C LYS A 104 15.04 -12.69 -17.99
N ARG A 105 13.89 -12.33 -18.54
CA ARG A 105 13.57 -12.53 -19.97
C ARG A 105 14.49 -11.69 -20.85
N ALA A 106 14.76 -10.45 -20.48
CA ALA A 106 15.66 -9.57 -21.24
C ALA A 106 17.08 -10.13 -21.26
N VAL A 107 17.59 -10.64 -20.15
CA VAL A 107 18.92 -11.28 -20.05
C VAL A 107 18.99 -12.53 -20.94
N LYS A 108 17.97 -13.38 -20.92
CA LYS A 108 17.92 -14.58 -21.77
C LYS A 108 17.90 -14.23 -23.24
N ALA A 109 17.09 -13.26 -23.65
CA ALA A 109 17.01 -12.80 -25.02
C ALA A 109 18.36 -12.24 -25.49
N SER A 110 19.02 -11.45 -24.63
CA SER A 110 20.34 -10.89 -24.91
C SER A 110 21.40 -11.97 -25.10
N LYS A 111 21.40 -13.01 -24.28
CA LYS A 111 22.32 -14.15 -24.41
C LYS A 111 22.10 -14.95 -25.71
N LEU A 112 20.85 -15.12 -26.09
CA LEU A 112 20.52 -15.83 -27.33
C LEU A 112 20.92 -15.06 -28.57
N LEU A 113 20.99 -13.74 -28.51
CA LEU A 113 21.36 -12.88 -29.64
C LEU A 113 22.88 -12.72 -29.80
N THR A 114 23.67 -13.06 -28.81
CA THR A 114 25.13 -12.90 -28.82
C THR A 114 25.90 -14.16 -29.22
N ASP A 115 25.23 -15.26 -29.38
CA ASP A 115 25.85 -16.49 -29.87
C ASP A 115 25.80 -16.54 -31.43
#